data_3a52af8dfd254a765b080a4897731ec1
#
_entry.id   3a52af8dfd254a765b080a4897731ec1
#
_cell.length_a   1.000
_cell.length_b   1.000
_cell.length_c   1.000
_cell.angle_alpha   90.00
_cell.angle_beta   90.00
_cell.angle_gamma   90.00
#
_symmetry.space_group_name_H-M   'P 1'
#
loop_
_entity.id
_entity.type
_entity.pdbx_description
1 polymer ?
#
loop_
_entity_poly.entity_id
_entity_poly.type
_entity_poly.pdbx_seq_one_letter_code
_entity_poly.pdbx_strand_id
1 'polypeptide(L)'
;MRLQRRGLKQDGQYGNIDNLHLAYNGNQPAMIKEDAEPILYEGAFNLNGKGEHRLVYNGNGALQADETRGITMIEYDATNNPRRIQFTNGNVTEYVYTPSGQKLRTIHYTAIPNIKVEFGQVHPLTAGEILYSDSIDYMMGGKLTMRNRRI
;
A
#
# COMPACT_ATOMS: atom_id res chain seq x y z
N MET A 1 21.94 -4.55 -2.53
CA MET A 1 21.52 -5.99 -2.49
C MET A 1 20.74 -6.32 -3.75
N ARG A 2 20.93 -7.50 -4.26
CA ARG A 2 20.23 -7.98 -5.46
C ARG A 2 19.50 -9.28 -5.15
N LEU A 3 18.22 -9.36 -5.51
CA LEU A 3 17.39 -10.54 -5.36
C LEU A 3 16.84 -10.96 -6.72
N GLN A 4 16.92 -12.25 -7.02
CA GLN A 4 16.43 -12.81 -8.29
C GLN A 4 15.50 -13.99 -8.02
N ARG A 5 14.41 -14.06 -8.80
CA ARG A 5 13.51 -15.20 -8.82
C ARG A 5 13.21 -15.56 -10.28
N ARG A 6 13.16 -16.84 -10.58
CA ARG A 6 12.89 -17.34 -11.93
C ARG A 6 11.52 -18.01 -11.99
N GLY A 7 10.87 -17.90 -13.13
CA GLY A 7 9.56 -18.46 -13.35
C GLY A 7 9.07 -18.21 -14.77
N LEU A 8 7.78 -18.41 -14.99
CA LEU A 8 7.16 -18.21 -16.30
C LEU A 8 6.81 -16.75 -16.50
N LYS A 9 7.37 -16.16 -17.55
CA LYS A 9 7.14 -14.77 -17.93
C LYS A 9 5.84 -14.62 -18.74
N GLN A 10 5.40 -13.37 -18.92
CA GLN A 10 4.19 -13.05 -19.67
C GLN A 10 4.25 -13.51 -21.13
N ASP A 11 5.43 -13.60 -21.73
CA ASP A 11 5.64 -14.08 -23.09
C ASP A 11 5.61 -15.62 -23.22
N GLY A 12 5.38 -16.34 -22.12
CA GLY A 12 5.39 -17.80 -22.07
C GLY A 12 6.77 -18.42 -21.94
N GLN A 13 7.82 -17.63 -21.88
CA GLN A 13 9.20 -18.10 -21.71
C GLN A 13 9.56 -18.19 -20.23
N TYR A 14 10.43 -19.13 -19.89
CA TYR A 14 10.97 -19.28 -18.55
C TYR A 14 12.19 -18.36 -18.38
N GLY A 15 12.19 -17.56 -17.33
CA GLY A 15 13.29 -16.60 -17.09
C GLY A 15 13.15 -15.88 -15.76
N ASN A 16 13.83 -14.75 -15.61
CA ASN A 16 13.73 -13.94 -14.40
C ASN A 16 12.36 -13.25 -14.34
N ILE A 17 11.62 -13.52 -13.26
CA ILE A 17 10.35 -12.86 -12.95
C ILE A 17 10.53 -11.77 -11.88
N ASP A 18 11.59 -11.86 -11.09
CA ASP A 18 12.07 -10.78 -10.23
C ASP A 18 13.57 -10.63 -10.43
N ASN A 19 14.02 -9.41 -10.59
CA ASN A 19 15.43 -9.03 -10.61
C ASN A 19 15.56 -7.69 -9.88
N LEU A 20 15.56 -7.75 -8.55
CA LEU A 20 15.47 -6.60 -7.68
C LEU A 20 16.85 -6.10 -7.29
N HIS A 21 17.05 -4.81 -7.44
CA HIS A 21 18.18 -4.08 -6.91
C HIS A 21 17.70 -3.16 -5.79
N LEU A 22 18.22 -3.35 -4.59
CA LEU A 22 17.83 -2.57 -3.43
C LEU A 22 18.95 -1.60 -3.06
N ALA A 23 18.61 -0.33 -2.96
CA ALA A 23 19.49 0.71 -2.42
C ALA A 23 19.05 1.06 -1.01
N TYR A 24 19.99 1.15 -0.09
CA TYR A 24 19.74 1.39 1.33
C TYR A 24 20.25 2.75 1.76
N ASN A 25 19.54 3.36 2.71
CA ASN A 25 20.01 4.47 3.50
C ASN A 25 20.11 3.99 4.95
N GLY A 26 21.34 3.71 5.41
CA GLY A 26 21.53 3.00 6.68
C GLY A 26 20.94 1.57 6.60
N ASN A 27 20.04 1.25 7.52
CA ASN A 27 19.36 -0.06 7.55
C ASN A 27 18.01 -0.07 6.83
N GLN A 28 17.61 1.05 6.22
CA GLN A 28 16.32 1.20 5.55
C GLN A 28 16.48 1.12 4.04
N PRO A 29 15.73 0.23 3.35
CA PRO A 29 15.70 0.27 1.89
C PRO A 29 15.03 1.58 1.43
N ALA A 30 15.74 2.36 0.65
CA ALA A 30 15.25 3.66 0.15
C ALA A 30 14.71 3.57 -1.28
N MET A 31 15.22 2.62 -2.06
CA MET A 31 14.79 2.42 -3.45
C MET A 31 14.87 0.95 -3.81
N ILE A 32 13.88 0.47 -4.54
CA ILE A 32 13.86 -0.86 -5.13
C ILE A 32 13.69 -0.70 -6.63
N LYS A 33 14.61 -1.27 -7.39
CA LYS A 33 14.53 -1.29 -8.85
C LYS A 33 14.22 -2.69 -9.32
N GLU A 34 13.16 -2.82 -10.13
CA GLU A 34 12.77 -4.07 -10.78
C GLU A 34 13.20 -4.04 -12.24
N ASP A 35 14.06 -4.94 -12.64
CA ASP A 35 14.57 -5.06 -14.00
C ASP A 35 13.97 -6.25 -14.77
N ALA A 36 13.19 -7.12 -14.10
CA ALA A 36 12.60 -8.28 -14.75
C ALA A 36 11.35 -7.90 -15.57
N GLU A 37 11.08 -8.73 -16.57
CA GLU A 37 9.86 -8.61 -17.37
C GLU A 37 8.62 -9.04 -16.55
N PRO A 38 7.42 -8.57 -16.94
CA PRO A 38 6.20 -8.94 -16.24
C PRO A 38 5.98 -10.45 -16.17
N ILE A 39 5.38 -10.91 -15.09
CA ILE A 39 5.00 -12.31 -14.88
C ILE A 39 3.71 -12.66 -15.59
N LEU A 40 3.53 -13.97 -15.90
CA LEU A 40 2.37 -14.44 -16.64
C LEU A 40 1.08 -14.44 -15.82
N TYR A 41 1.16 -14.72 -14.52
CA TYR A 41 0.01 -14.88 -13.66
C TYR A 41 -0.20 -13.67 -12.76
N GLU A 42 -1.38 -13.07 -12.84
CA GLU A 42 -1.75 -11.87 -12.06
C GLU A 42 -1.75 -12.10 -10.53
N GLY A 43 -1.93 -13.33 -10.08
CA GLY A 43 -1.95 -13.65 -8.66
C GLY A 43 -0.58 -13.72 -8.00
N ALA A 44 0.51 -13.67 -8.75
CA ALA A 44 1.85 -13.71 -8.19
C ALA A 44 2.29 -12.31 -7.75
N PHE A 45 3.02 -12.26 -6.64
CA PHE A 45 3.53 -10.99 -6.11
C PHE A 45 4.49 -10.34 -7.12
N ASN A 46 4.20 -9.10 -7.45
CA ASN A 46 5.04 -8.28 -8.32
C ASN A 46 5.06 -6.84 -7.76
N LEU A 47 6.23 -6.23 -7.72
CA LEU A 47 6.44 -4.90 -7.17
C LEU A 47 5.97 -3.81 -8.14
N ASN A 48 4.66 -3.62 -8.26
CA ASN A 48 4.05 -2.54 -9.04
C ASN A 48 4.72 -2.27 -10.40
N GLY A 49 5.23 -3.33 -11.04
CA GLY A 49 5.84 -3.28 -12.36
C GLY A 49 7.33 -3.00 -12.37
N LYS A 50 7.87 -2.93 -13.58
CA LYS A 50 9.28 -2.69 -13.86
C LYS A 50 9.65 -1.24 -13.61
N GLY A 51 10.87 -0.99 -13.15
CA GLY A 51 11.43 0.34 -12.93
C GLY A 51 11.85 0.60 -11.49
N GLU A 52 12.03 1.86 -11.18
CA GLU A 52 12.47 2.31 -9.86
C GLU A 52 11.29 2.68 -8.98
N HIS A 53 11.31 2.20 -7.74
CA HIS A 53 10.27 2.44 -6.75
C HIS A 53 10.90 2.98 -5.47
N ARG A 54 10.42 4.13 -5.02
CA ARG A 54 10.92 4.83 -3.84
C ARG A 54 10.18 4.38 -2.58
N LEU A 55 10.92 4.40 -1.47
CA LEU A 55 10.37 4.22 -0.12
C LEU A 55 10.79 5.42 0.72
N VAL A 56 9.86 6.05 1.39
CA VAL A 56 10.11 7.22 2.24
C VAL A 56 9.69 6.92 3.66
N TYR A 57 10.52 7.34 4.62
CA TYR A 57 10.30 7.12 6.04
C TYR A 57 10.14 8.45 6.75
N ASN A 58 9.34 8.47 7.83
CA ASN A 58 9.20 9.65 8.67
C ASN A 58 10.37 9.79 9.66
N GLY A 59 10.37 10.85 10.45
CA GLY A 59 11.43 11.12 11.44
C GLY A 59 11.55 10.06 12.54
N ASN A 60 10.53 9.22 12.73
CA ASN A 60 10.54 8.11 13.69
C ASN A 60 11.01 6.79 13.06
N GLY A 61 11.38 6.78 11.79
CA GLY A 61 11.81 5.59 11.07
C GLY A 61 10.67 4.72 10.56
N ALA A 62 9.41 5.16 10.65
CA ALA A 62 8.26 4.45 10.12
C ALA A 62 8.05 4.78 8.64
N LEU A 63 7.60 3.81 7.86
CA LEU A 63 7.33 3.97 6.43
C LEU A 63 6.23 5.01 6.22
N GLN A 64 6.49 6.03 5.40
CA GLN A 64 5.56 7.11 5.12
C GLN A 64 4.95 7.01 3.72
N ALA A 65 5.71 6.55 2.74
CA ALA A 65 5.25 6.36 1.37
C ALA A 65 6.00 5.22 0.71
N ASP A 66 5.32 4.48 -0.17
CA ASP A 66 5.85 3.26 -0.77
C ASP A 66 5.32 3.09 -2.19
N GLU A 67 6.16 3.38 -3.19
CA GLU A 67 5.78 3.21 -4.60
C GLU A 67 5.59 1.75 -5.00
N THR A 68 6.21 0.79 -4.29
CA THR A 68 6.05 -0.63 -4.63
C THR A 68 4.62 -1.13 -4.43
N ARG A 69 3.87 -0.49 -3.54
CA ARG A 69 2.48 -0.83 -3.20
C ARG A 69 1.47 0.21 -3.66
N GLY A 70 1.94 1.27 -4.34
CA GLY A 70 1.09 2.38 -4.72
C GLY A 70 0.59 3.21 -3.55
N ILE A 71 1.33 3.24 -2.45
CA ILE A 71 1.00 4.03 -1.27
C ILE A 71 1.62 5.41 -1.39
N THR A 72 0.80 6.46 -1.41
CA THR A 72 1.28 7.83 -1.53
C THR A 72 1.62 8.45 -0.19
N MET A 73 0.87 8.10 0.86
CA MET A 73 1.09 8.63 2.20
C MET A 73 0.50 7.71 3.27
N ILE A 74 1.26 7.49 4.33
CA ILE A 74 0.78 6.86 5.56
C ILE A 74 0.85 7.89 6.67
N GLU A 75 -0.29 8.18 7.28
CA GLU A 75 -0.40 9.05 8.44
C GLU A 75 -0.46 8.21 9.71
N TYR A 76 0.30 8.61 10.72
CA TYR A 76 0.40 7.92 12.00
C TYR A 76 -0.27 8.73 13.11
N ASP A 77 -0.75 8.05 14.15
CA ASP A 77 -1.23 8.68 15.36
C ASP A 77 -0.07 9.02 16.33
N ALA A 78 -0.39 9.60 17.48
CA ALA A 78 0.60 10.02 18.46
C ALA A 78 1.39 8.85 19.06
N THR A 79 0.87 7.62 18.98
CA THR A 79 1.52 6.40 19.47
C THR A 79 2.21 5.61 18.36
N ASN A 80 2.41 6.24 17.20
CA ASN A 80 3.08 5.67 16.04
C ASN A 80 2.36 4.46 15.43
N ASN A 81 1.04 4.40 15.54
CA ASN A 81 0.20 3.44 14.82
C ASN A 81 -0.31 4.05 13.52
N PRO A 82 -0.34 3.29 12.40
CA PRO A 82 -0.91 3.80 11.15
C PRO A 82 -2.39 4.17 11.37
N ARG A 83 -2.75 5.40 11.03
CA ARG A 83 -4.11 5.92 11.18
C ARG A 83 -4.83 5.97 9.84
N ARG A 84 -4.11 6.36 8.78
CA ARG A 84 -4.69 6.53 7.45
C ARG A 84 -3.64 6.21 6.39
N ILE A 85 -4.04 5.41 5.40
CA ILE A 85 -3.19 5.05 4.26
C ILE A 85 -3.90 5.52 2.99
N GLN A 86 -3.21 6.32 2.18
CA GLN A 86 -3.71 6.76 0.88
C GLN A 86 -2.97 6.05 -0.24
N PHE A 87 -3.71 5.69 -1.30
CA PHE A 87 -3.20 5.02 -2.49
C PHE A 87 -3.25 5.95 -3.71
N THR A 88 -2.48 5.62 -4.74
CA THR A 88 -2.37 6.41 -5.98
C THR A 88 -3.70 6.58 -6.71
N ASN A 89 -4.61 5.62 -6.59
CA ASN A 89 -5.95 5.68 -7.20
C ASN A 89 -6.97 6.46 -6.37
N GLY A 90 -6.53 7.08 -5.28
CA GLY A 90 -7.37 7.82 -4.36
C GLY A 90 -7.98 7.01 -3.22
N ASN A 91 -7.92 5.69 -3.27
CA ASN A 91 -8.45 4.84 -2.21
C ASN A 91 -7.78 5.17 -0.87
N VAL A 92 -8.54 4.99 0.20
CA VAL A 92 -8.08 5.28 1.57
C VAL A 92 -8.44 4.12 2.49
N THR A 93 -7.51 3.77 3.36
CA THR A 93 -7.77 2.87 4.49
C THR A 93 -7.56 3.65 5.78
N GLU A 94 -8.53 3.62 6.67
CA GLU A 94 -8.46 4.24 7.98
C GLU A 94 -8.53 3.20 9.08
N TYR A 95 -7.80 3.45 10.16
CA TYR A 95 -7.79 2.60 11.35
C TYR A 95 -8.21 3.40 12.57
N VAL A 96 -9.06 2.82 13.40
CA VAL A 96 -9.47 3.37 14.69
C VAL A 96 -8.94 2.47 15.79
N TYR A 97 -8.28 3.07 16.78
CA TYR A 97 -7.66 2.36 17.90
C TYR A 97 -8.25 2.77 19.25
N THR A 98 -8.16 1.87 20.25
CA THR A 98 -8.34 2.21 21.64
C THR A 98 -7.17 3.05 22.13
N PRO A 99 -7.30 3.77 23.28
CA PRO A 99 -6.16 4.44 23.89
C PRO A 99 -4.98 3.52 24.22
N SER A 100 -5.23 2.23 24.43
CA SER A 100 -4.18 1.21 24.67
C SER A 100 -3.51 0.70 23.39
N GLY A 101 -3.94 1.17 22.19
CA GLY A 101 -3.36 0.77 20.92
C GLY A 101 -4.01 -0.47 20.28
N GLN A 102 -5.12 -0.95 20.81
CA GLN A 102 -5.86 -2.07 20.25
C GLN A 102 -6.75 -1.60 19.10
N LYS A 103 -6.70 -2.29 17.95
CA LYS A 103 -7.50 -1.92 16.79
C LYS A 103 -8.98 -2.20 17.02
N LEU A 104 -9.82 -1.18 16.86
CA LEU A 104 -11.29 -1.27 16.99
C LEU A 104 -11.97 -1.42 15.64
N ARG A 105 -11.49 -0.72 14.62
CA ARG A 105 -12.15 -0.68 13.31
C ARG A 105 -11.16 -0.41 12.21
N THR A 106 -11.40 -1.02 11.07
CA THR A 106 -10.75 -0.69 9.80
C THR A 106 -11.83 -0.26 8.81
N ILE A 107 -11.62 0.85 8.13
CA ILE A 107 -12.54 1.37 7.12
C ILE A 107 -11.78 1.51 5.81
N HIS A 108 -12.32 0.93 4.73
CA HIS A 108 -11.79 1.07 3.39
C HIS A 108 -12.73 1.94 2.56
N TYR A 109 -12.20 3.01 2.01
CA TYR A 109 -12.90 3.89 1.08
C TYR A 109 -12.40 3.62 -0.34
N THR A 110 -13.31 3.29 -1.23
CA THR A 110 -13.00 3.16 -2.65
C THR A 110 -13.39 4.45 -3.35
N ALA A 111 -12.39 5.08 -3.98
CA ALA A 111 -12.59 6.32 -4.72
C ALA A 111 -13.24 6.05 -6.08
N ILE A 112 -13.92 7.07 -6.62
CA ILE A 112 -14.42 7.03 -7.99
C ILE A 112 -13.24 6.90 -8.98
N PRO A 113 -13.48 6.38 -10.21
CA PRO A 113 -12.43 6.31 -11.22
C PRO A 113 -11.84 7.69 -11.56
N ASN A 114 -10.63 7.70 -12.10
CA ASN A 114 -9.89 8.88 -12.57
C ASN A 114 -9.31 9.79 -11.50
N ILE A 115 -9.38 9.42 -10.22
CA ILE A 115 -8.61 10.11 -9.19
C ILE A 115 -7.18 9.59 -9.22
N LYS A 116 -6.22 10.51 -9.26
CA LYS A 116 -4.79 10.19 -9.19
C LYS A 116 -4.13 11.04 -8.12
N VAL A 117 -3.43 10.38 -7.20
CA VAL A 117 -2.70 11.04 -6.12
C VAL A 117 -1.21 10.86 -6.36
N GLU A 118 -0.47 11.95 -6.34
CA GLU A 118 0.98 11.93 -6.53
C GLU A 118 1.69 11.38 -5.30
N PHE A 119 2.84 10.75 -5.53
CA PHE A 119 3.68 10.20 -4.47
C PHE A 119 4.05 11.27 -3.44
N GLY A 120 3.86 10.96 -2.17
CA GLY A 120 4.11 11.89 -1.06
C GLY A 120 2.99 12.90 -0.81
N GLN A 121 1.90 12.85 -1.56
CA GLN A 121 0.77 13.77 -1.43
C GLN A 121 -0.43 13.10 -0.77
N VAL A 122 -1.30 13.92 -0.21
CA VAL A 122 -2.57 13.50 0.39
C VAL A 122 -3.70 14.16 -0.37
N HIS A 123 -4.69 13.38 -0.77
CA HIS A 123 -5.93 13.87 -1.37
C HIS A 123 -7.11 13.45 -0.49
N PRO A 124 -7.62 14.33 0.38
CA PRO A 124 -8.81 14.02 1.18
C PRO A 124 -10.00 13.79 0.28
N LEU A 125 -10.65 12.63 0.42
CA LEU A 125 -11.82 12.31 -0.38
C LEU A 125 -13.04 13.09 0.10
N THR A 126 -13.72 13.76 -0.81
CA THR A 126 -15.04 14.34 -0.57
C THR A 126 -16.13 13.26 -0.70
N ALA A 127 -17.33 13.55 -0.18
CA ALA A 127 -18.44 12.60 -0.30
C ALA A 127 -18.77 12.22 -1.75
N GLY A 128 -18.62 13.16 -2.70
CA GLY A 128 -18.83 12.89 -4.12
C GLY A 128 -17.73 12.06 -4.78
N GLU A 129 -16.58 11.94 -4.16
CA GLU A 129 -15.44 11.16 -4.66
C GLU A 129 -15.38 9.75 -4.09
N ILE A 130 -16.20 9.42 -3.12
CA ILE A 130 -16.28 8.09 -2.53
C ILE A 130 -17.34 7.27 -3.26
N LEU A 131 -16.91 6.19 -3.91
CA LEU A 131 -17.82 5.29 -4.62
C LEU A 131 -18.56 4.37 -3.63
N TYR A 132 -17.83 3.76 -2.71
CA TYR A 132 -18.38 2.99 -1.59
C TYR A 132 -17.34 2.83 -0.49
N SER A 133 -17.81 2.45 0.70
CA SER A 133 -16.95 2.14 1.83
C SER A 133 -17.34 0.80 2.45
N ASP A 134 -16.32 0.08 2.94
CA ASP A 134 -16.47 -1.14 3.72
C ASP A 134 -15.82 -0.94 5.08
N SER A 135 -16.43 -1.44 6.15
CA SER A 135 -15.84 -1.38 7.48
C SER A 135 -15.80 -2.75 8.14
N ILE A 136 -14.76 -2.96 8.95
CA ILE A 136 -14.55 -4.16 9.75
C ILE A 136 -14.38 -3.72 11.18
N ASP A 137 -15.29 -4.15 12.06
CA ASP A 137 -15.21 -3.88 13.49
C ASP A 137 -14.57 -5.07 14.21
N TYR A 138 -13.74 -4.76 15.20
CA TYR A 138 -13.04 -5.76 15.99
C TYR A 138 -13.54 -5.71 17.44
N MET A 139 -13.90 -6.86 18.00
CA MET A 139 -14.20 -7.02 19.41
C MET A 139 -13.02 -7.69 20.10
N MET A 140 -12.99 -7.66 21.42
CA MET A 140 -11.96 -8.37 22.20
C MET A 140 -11.91 -9.85 21.79
N GLY A 141 -10.83 -10.21 21.07
CA GLY A 141 -10.62 -11.57 20.59
C GLY A 141 -11.46 -12.01 19.40
N GLY A 142 -12.25 -11.11 18.80
CA GLY A 142 -13.11 -11.45 17.66
C GLY A 142 -13.16 -10.38 16.59
N LYS A 143 -13.70 -10.76 15.45
CA LYS A 143 -13.87 -9.87 14.28
C LYS A 143 -15.33 -9.84 13.88
N LEU A 144 -15.90 -8.67 13.85
CA LEU A 144 -17.24 -8.43 13.33
C LEU A 144 -17.14 -7.63 12.04
N THR A 145 -17.72 -8.13 10.96
CA THR A 145 -17.71 -7.48 9.66
C THR A 145 -19.04 -6.79 9.39
N MET A 146 -18.98 -5.49 9.09
CA MET A 146 -20.12 -4.71 8.63
C MET A 146 -19.78 -4.07 7.29
N ARG A 147 -20.70 -4.11 6.34
CA ARG A 147 -20.55 -3.48 5.04
C ARG A 147 -21.56 -2.39 4.85
N ASN A 148 -21.07 -1.18 4.62
CA ASN A 148 -21.88 -0.08 4.14
C ASN A 148 -21.43 0.22 2.71
N ARG A 149 -22.28 -0.05 1.75
CA ARG A 149 -22.02 0.24 0.34
C ARG A 149 -22.82 1.44 -0.07
N ARG A 150 -22.17 2.35 -0.80
CA ARG A 150 -22.76 3.57 -1.28
C ARG A 150 -22.89 4.68 -0.26
N ILE A 151 -22.19 5.66 -0.51
CA ILE A 151 -22.29 6.92 0.22
C ILE A 151 -22.83 8.01 -0.72
#